data_db13718447e5e051f94da923cd60d113
#
_entry.id   db13718447e5e051f94da923cd60d113
#
_cell.length_a   1.000
_cell.length_b   1.000
_cell.length_c   1.000
_cell.angle_alpha   90.00
_cell.angle_beta   90.00
_cell.angle_gamma   90.00
#
_symmetry.space_group_name_H-M   'P 1'
#
loop_
_entity.id
_entity.type
_entity.pdbx_description
1 polymer ?
#
loop_
_entity_poly.entity_id
_entity_poly.type
_entity_poly.pdbx_seq_one_letter_code
_entity_poly.pdbx_strand_id
1 'polypeptide(L)'
;GARAWLLAAFFGLGTGAYTLVLAWLPPYYMSLGWSPQAAGGLLGGVTLAEVASGLTVSAFIDRLPDRRPALFAAIASLFVGLIALIAAPLGFALPASLLLGLGIGALFPLSLIVALDHATSAADAGALTGFVQGVGYLVAGLFPFAAGVIRQNVADLSPAWGFMAAVCVVMAAMAARLAPPRLTVARSGA
;
A
#
# COMPACT_ATOMS: atom_id res chain seq x y z
N GLY A 1 6.41 17.57 -12.59
CA GLY A 1 6.84 16.76 -13.72
C GLY A 1 6.27 15.33 -13.64
N ALA A 2 6.48 14.51 -14.68
CA ALA A 2 5.92 13.15 -14.77
C ALA A 2 6.31 12.24 -13.58
N ARG A 3 7.50 12.45 -13.02
CA ARG A 3 7.96 11.70 -11.83
C ARG A 3 7.10 11.97 -10.60
N ALA A 4 6.72 13.22 -10.35
CA ALA A 4 5.86 13.58 -9.23
C ALA A 4 4.48 12.92 -9.33
N TRP A 5 3.92 12.84 -10.54
CA TRP A 5 2.66 12.12 -10.79
C TRP A 5 2.79 10.61 -10.59
N LEU A 6 3.92 10.00 -10.99
CA LEU A 6 4.18 8.59 -10.72
C LEU A 6 4.24 8.30 -9.23
N LEU A 7 4.94 9.14 -8.46
CA LEU A 7 5.03 9.01 -7.00
C LEU A 7 3.68 9.22 -6.33
N ALA A 8 2.91 10.23 -6.77
CA ALA A 8 1.57 10.49 -6.23
C ALA A 8 0.59 9.35 -6.53
N ALA A 9 0.62 8.82 -7.74
CA ALA A 9 -0.19 7.66 -8.10
C ALA A 9 0.22 6.42 -7.28
N PHE A 10 1.51 6.15 -7.16
CA PHE A 10 2.02 5.02 -6.38
C PHE A 10 1.60 5.11 -4.90
N PHE A 11 1.79 6.27 -4.27
CA PHE A 11 1.32 6.52 -2.90
C PHE A 11 -0.19 6.35 -2.78
N GLY A 12 -0.97 6.90 -3.73
CA GLY A 12 -2.42 6.82 -3.72
C GLY A 12 -2.95 5.40 -3.87
N LEU A 13 -2.33 4.58 -4.72
CA LEU A 13 -2.69 3.17 -4.88
C LEU A 13 -2.38 2.35 -3.62
N GLY A 14 -1.23 2.56 -2.98
CA GLY A 14 -0.87 1.90 -1.72
C GLY A 14 -1.80 2.32 -0.57
N THR A 15 -2.07 3.62 -0.44
CA THR A 15 -3.02 4.14 0.57
C THR A 15 -4.46 3.72 0.24
N GLY A 16 -4.79 3.52 -1.04
CA GLY A 16 -6.06 2.96 -1.48
C GLY A 16 -6.30 1.55 -0.96
N ALA A 17 -5.27 0.72 -0.90
CA ALA A 17 -5.34 -0.59 -0.25
C ALA A 17 -5.70 -0.48 1.24
N TYR A 18 -5.08 0.47 1.96
CA TYR A 18 -5.40 0.75 3.36
C TYR A 18 -6.87 1.15 3.53
N THR A 19 -7.36 2.14 2.77
CA THR A 19 -8.73 2.63 2.90
C THR A 19 -9.76 1.56 2.52
N LEU A 20 -9.45 0.73 1.53
CA LEU A 20 -10.27 -0.39 1.11
C LEU A 20 -10.39 -1.44 2.22
N VAL A 21 -9.28 -1.87 2.79
CA VAL A 21 -9.25 -2.89 3.86
C VAL A 21 -9.91 -2.35 5.12
N LEU A 22 -9.61 -1.11 5.53
CA LEU A 22 -10.21 -0.47 6.70
C LEU A 22 -11.74 -0.43 6.60
N ALA A 23 -12.28 -0.05 5.44
CA ALA A 23 -13.71 0.13 5.26
C ALA A 23 -14.45 -1.21 5.06
N TRP A 24 -13.85 -2.18 4.37
CA TRP A 24 -14.58 -3.32 3.84
C TRP A 24 -14.17 -4.68 4.39
N LEU A 25 -13.03 -4.82 5.09
CA LEU A 25 -12.64 -6.12 5.66
C LEU A 25 -13.64 -6.61 6.72
N PRO A 26 -14.05 -5.81 7.72
CA PRO A 26 -15.06 -6.27 8.69
C PRO A 26 -16.42 -6.58 8.04
N PRO A 27 -17.02 -5.72 7.19
CA PRO A 27 -18.26 -6.05 6.49
C PRO A 27 -18.17 -7.32 5.64
N TYR A 28 -17.00 -7.59 5.03
CA TYR A 28 -16.77 -8.81 4.26
C TYR A 28 -16.86 -10.05 5.14
N TYR A 29 -16.16 -10.11 6.27
CA TYR A 29 -16.23 -11.25 7.18
C TYR A 29 -17.58 -11.38 7.86
N MET A 30 -18.26 -10.28 8.15
CA MET A 30 -19.64 -10.31 8.64
C MET A 30 -20.60 -10.91 7.61
N SER A 31 -20.41 -10.66 6.32
CA SER A 31 -21.19 -11.32 5.26
C SER A 31 -20.92 -12.81 5.12
N LEU A 32 -19.76 -13.28 5.63
CA LEU A 32 -19.40 -14.68 5.71
C LEU A 32 -19.82 -15.35 7.04
N GLY A 33 -20.61 -14.66 7.85
CA GLY A 33 -21.21 -15.20 9.09
C GLY A 33 -20.39 -14.92 10.37
N TRP A 34 -19.36 -14.07 10.31
CA TRP A 34 -18.63 -13.69 11.51
C TRP A 34 -19.39 -12.66 12.34
N SER A 35 -19.19 -12.71 13.67
CA SER A 35 -19.72 -11.66 14.55
C SER A 35 -18.99 -10.34 14.31
N PRO A 36 -19.62 -9.18 14.58
CA PRO A 36 -18.96 -7.87 14.48
C PRO A 36 -17.69 -7.79 15.34
N GLN A 37 -17.69 -8.42 16.51
CA GLN A 37 -16.53 -8.46 17.41
C GLN A 37 -15.36 -9.24 16.81
N ALA A 38 -15.63 -10.40 16.20
CA ALA A 38 -14.59 -11.23 15.56
C ALA A 38 -14.02 -10.52 14.33
N ALA A 39 -14.89 -9.94 13.50
CA ALA A 39 -14.49 -9.18 12.31
C ALA A 39 -13.67 -7.92 12.67
N GLY A 40 -14.09 -7.19 13.71
CA GLY A 40 -13.36 -6.05 14.26
C GLY A 40 -12.01 -6.47 14.87
N GLY A 41 -11.96 -7.60 15.56
CA GLY A 41 -10.71 -8.17 16.08
C GLY A 41 -9.72 -8.52 14.97
N LEU A 42 -10.20 -9.03 13.84
CA LEU A 42 -9.37 -9.30 12.66
C LEU A 42 -8.75 -8.01 12.10
N LEU A 43 -9.54 -6.94 11.99
CA LEU A 43 -9.04 -5.61 11.59
C LEU A 43 -8.02 -5.07 12.60
N GLY A 44 -8.21 -5.31 13.90
CA GLY A 44 -7.22 -5.00 14.93
C GLY A 44 -5.88 -5.71 14.68
N GLY A 45 -5.93 -6.97 14.25
CA GLY A 45 -4.74 -7.73 13.83
C GLY A 45 -4.03 -7.12 12.63
N VAL A 46 -4.79 -6.67 11.63
CA VAL A 46 -4.25 -5.89 10.48
C VAL A 46 -3.50 -4.67 10.98
N THR A 47 -4.13 -3.86 11.82
CA THR A 47 -3.55 -2.61 12.35
C THR A 47 -2.26 -2.88 13.15
N LEU A 48 -2.22 -3.93 13.96
CA LEU A 48 -0.99 -4.32 14.67
C LEU A 48 0.13 -4.68 13.70
N ALA A 49 -0.17 -5.45 12.65
CA ALA A 49 0.79 -5.79 11.61
C ALA A 49 1.26 -4.55 10.82
N GLU A 50 0.36 -3.58 10.54
CA GLU A 50 0.70 -2.31 9.93
C GLU A 50 1.70 -1.52 10.77
N VAL A 51 1.44 -1.38 12.06
CA VAL A 51 2.34 -0.67 12.99
C VAL A 51 3.69 -1.36 13.05
N ALA A 52 3.72 -2.67 13.23
CA ALA A 52 4.97 -3.45 13.29
C ALA A 52 5.78 -3.31 12.00
N SER A 53 5.13 -3.40 10.86
CA SER A 53 5.77 -3.25 9.53
C SER A 53 6.29 -1.84 9.30
N GLY A 54 5.49 -0.81 9.60
CA GLY A 54 5.89 0.59 9.47
C GLY A 54 7.09 0.94 10.34
N LEU A 55 7.11 0.48 11.58
CA LEU A 55 8.25 0.66 12.51
C LEU A 55 9.49 -0.08 11.99
N THR A 56 9.33 -1.30 11.45
CA THR A 56 10.43 -2.06 10.86
C THR A 56 11.03 -1.31 9.67
N VAL A 57 10.21 -0.80 8.77
CA VAL A 57 10.69 0.05 7.67
C VAL A 57 11.45 1.25 8.21
N SER A 58 10.88 1.99 9.14
CA SER A 58 11.52 3.18 9.72
C SER A 58 12.87 2.89 10.38
N ALA A 59 13.01 1.71 10.99
CA ALA A 59 14.25 1.32 11.68
C ALA A 59 15.36 0.83 10.74
N PHE A 60 15.02 0.26 9.58
CA PHE A 60 15.99 -0.46 8.76
C PHE A 60 16.15 0.10 7.34
N ILE A 61 15.29 0.99 6.89
CA ILE A 61 15.28 1.42 5.49
C ILE A 61 16.56 2.14 5.07
N ASP A 62 17.21 2.86 5.97
CA ASP A 62 18.46 3.58 5.69
C ASP A 62 19.64 2.66 5.36
N ARG A 63 19.52 1.37 5.71
CA ARG A 63 20.52 0.34 5.37
C ARG A 63 20.40 -0.15 3.92
N LEU A 64 19.31 0.17 3.25
CA LEU A 64 19.04 -0.24 1.87
C LEU A 64 19.31 0.93 0.92
N PRO A 65 20.39 0.89 0.10
CA PRO A 65 20.66 1.95 -0.88
C PRO A 65 19.63 1.98 -2.02
N ASP A 66 18.98 0.86 -2.29
CA ASP A 66 17.86 0.74 -3.23
C ASP A 66 16.61 0.33 -2.48
N ARG A 67 15.56 1.16 -2.57
CA ARG A 67 14.27 0.93 -1.89
C ARG A 67 13.39 -0.11 -2.61
N ARG A 68 13.67 -0.43 -3.87
CA ARG A 68 12.82 -1.32 -4.69
C ARG A 68 12.63 -2.71 -4.11
N PRO A 69 13.63 -3.41 -3.55
CA PRO A 69 13.40 -4.71 -2.92
C PRO A 69 12.37 -4.65 -1.80
N ALA A 70 12.41 -3.60 -0.97
CA ALA A 70 11.44 -3.40 0.10
C ALA A 70 10.03 -3.10 -0.45
N LEU A 71 9.93 -2.29 -1.52
CA LEU A 71 8.67 -2.04 -2.22
C LEU A 71 8.08 -3.34 -2.78
N PHE A 72 8.88 -4.15 -3.46
CA PHE A 72 8.42 -5.44 -4.00
C PHE A 72 7.98 -6.41 -2.91
N ALA A 73 8.70 -6.49 -1.80
CA ALA A 73 8.33 -7.32 -0.67
C ALA A 73 6.98 -6.90 -0.06
N ALA A 74 6.77 -5.58 0.11
CA ALA A 74 5.52 -5.04 0.63
C ALA A 74 4.35 -5.29 -0.33
N ILE A 75 4.54 -5.06 -1.64
CA ILE A 75 3.52 -5.33 -2.67
C ILE A 75 3.20 -6.82 -2.74
N ALA A 76 4.22 -7.69 -2.67
CA ALA A 76 4.02 -9.14 -2.68
C ALA A 76 3.23 -9.61 -1.46
N SER A 77 3.54 -9.09 -0.26
CA SER A 77 2.78 -9.38 0.96
C SER A 77 1.31 -9.00 0.81
N LEU A 78 1.03 -7.79 0.35
CA LEU A 78 -0.32 -7.31 0.08
C LEU A 78 -1.03 -8.19 -0.95
N PHE A 79 -0.39 -8.49 -2.07
CA PHE A 79 -0.94 -9.31 -3.15
C PHE A 79 -1.30 -10.71 -2.67
N VAL A 80 -0.38 -11.39 -1.97
CA VAL A 80 -0.63 -12.74 -1.43
C VAL A 80 -1.76 -12.73 -0.41
N GLY A 81 -1.82 -11.71 0.46
CA GLY A 81 -2.93 -11.53 1.39
C GLY A 81 -4.28 -11.40 0.68
N LEU A 82 -4.35 -10.62 -0.40
CA LEU A 82 -5.57 -10.45 -1.21
C LEU A 82 -5.97 -11.76 -1.91
N ILE A 83 -5.02 -12.50 -2.47
CA ILE A 83 -5.30 -13.80 -3.10
C ILE A 83 -5.82 -14.81 -2.06
N ALA A 84 -5.23 -14.81 -0.86
CA ALA A 84 -5.71 -15.69 0.23
C ALA A 84 -7.14 -15.33 0.68
N LEU A 85 -7.48 -14.01 0.73
CA LEU A 85 -8.86 -13.55 0.99
C LEU A 85 -9.85 -14.07 -0.05
N ILE A 86 -9.46 -14.13 -1.32
CA ILE A 86 -10.33 -14.58 -2.43
C ILE A 86 -10.44 -16.09 -2.44
N ALA A 87 -9.31 -16.79 -2.29
CA ALA A 87 -9.25 -18.25 -2.49
C ALA A 87 -9.87 -19.04 -1.34
N ALA A 88 -9.64 -18.64 -0.10
CA ALA A 88 -10.15 -19.34 1.07
C ALA A 88 -10.27 -18.39 2.28
N PRO A 89 -11.25 -17.46 2.25
CA PRO A 89 -11.36 -16.39 3.24
C PRO A 89 -11.45 -16.90 4.68
N LEU A 90 -12.22 -17.96 4.92
CA LEU A 90 -12.39 -18.50 6.27
C LEU A 90 -11.17 -19.30 6.75
N GLY A 91 -10.51 -20.04 5.83
CA GLY A 91 -9.34 -20.84 6.16
C GLY A 91 -8.07 -20.02 6.39
N PHE A 92 -7.95 -18.89 5.71
CA PHE A 92 -6.78 -18.01 5.77
C PHE A 92 -7.07 -16.63 6.39
N ALA A 93 -8.16 -16.49 7.15
CA ALA A 93 -8.57 -15.21 7.71
C ALA A 93 -7.43 -14.47 8.44
N LEU A 94 -6.78 -15.12 9.39
CA LEU A 94 -5.69 -14.52 10.16
C LEU A 94 -4.42 -14.31 9.32
N PRO A 95 -3.84 -15.32 8.64
CA PRO A 95 -2.64 -15.11 7.84
C PRO A 95 -2.85 -14.12 6.69
N ALA A 96 -4.00 -14.12 6.03
CA ALA A 96 -4.32 -13.13 5.01
C ALA A 96 -4.32 -11.72 5.60
N SER A 97 -4.99 -11.51 6.72
CA SER A 97 -5.06 -10.21 7.40
C SER A 97 -3.69 -9.72 7.86
N LEU A 98 -2.84 -10.58 8.39
CA LEU A 98 -1.47 -10.22 8.75
C LEU A 98 -0.65 -9.82 7.52
N LEU A 99 -0.76 -10.55 6.41
CA LEU A 99 -0.07 -10.21 5.17
C LEU A 99 -0.55 -8.88 4.59
N LEU A 100 -1.87 -8.59 4.64
CA LEU A 100 -2.41 -7.30 4.26
C LEU A 100 -1.81 -6.18 5.12
N GLY A 101 -1.82 -6.35 6.43
CA GLY A 101 -1.27 -5.36 7.36
C GLY A 101 0.23 -5.12 7.15
N LEU A 102 1.02 -6.18 6.99
CA LEU A 102 2.46 -6.05 6.71
C LEU A 102 2.73 -5.29 5.41
N GLY A 103 1.99 -5.59 4.34
CA GLY A 103 2.14 -4.92 3.06
C GLY A 103 1.74 -3.45 3.13
N ILE A 104 0.55 -3.16 3.65
CA ILE A 104 0.01 -1.79 3.79
C ILE A 104 0.91 -0.94 4.69
N GLY A 105 1.28 -1.46 5.86
CA GLY A 105 2.10 -0.74 6.83
C GLY A 105 3.50 -0.41 6.33
N ALA A 106 4.10 -1.25 5.48
CA ALA A 106 5.37 -0.95 4.83
C ALA A 106 5.22 0.05 3.67
N LEU A 107 4.17 -0.09 2.84
CA LEU A 107 3.99 0.75 1.65
C LEU A 107 3.83 2.23 1.99
N PHE A 108 3.17 2.56 3.10
CA PHE A 108 2.94 3.95 3.48
C PHE A 108 4.25 4.72 3.70
N PRO A 109 5.13 4.36 4.65
CA PRO A 109 6.39 5.06 4.83
C PRO A 109 7.34 4.90 3.62
N LEU A 110 7.39 3.72 2.97
CA LEU A 110 8.26 3.50 1.82
C LEU A 110 7.95 4.45 0.66
N SER A 111 6.68 4.68 0.35
CA SER A 111 6.31 5.59 -0.75
C SER A 111 6.70 7.04 -0.46
N LEU A 112 6.62 7.49 0.80
CA LEU A 112 7.08 8.81 1.21
C LEU A 112 8.60 8.93 1.21
N ILE A 113 9.31 7.90 1.69
CA ILE A 113 10.79 7.85 1.66
C ILE A 113 11.29 7.91 0.22
N VAL A 114 10.67 7.12 -0.67
CA VAL A 114 11.02 7.18 -2.10
C VAL A 114 10.75 8.55 -2.70
N ALA A 115 9.66 9.22 -2.31
CA ALA A 115 9.41 10.59 -2.75
C ALA A 115 10.51 11.55 -2.25
N LEU A 116 10.91 11.44 -0.98
CA LEU A 116 12.00 12.23 -0.41
C LEU A 116 13.35 11.96 -1.09
N ASP A 117 13.66 10.70 -1.43
CA ASP A 117 14.88 10.33 -2.16
C ASP A 117 14.97 11.00 -3.55
N HIS A 118 13.86 11.51 -4.10
CA HIS A 118 13.80 12.23 -5.37
C HIS A 118 13.78 13.74 -5.24
N ALA A 119 13.77 14.28 -4.02
CA ALA A 119 13.83 15.72 -3.78
C ALA A 119 15.28 16.23 -3.86
N THR A 120 15.45 17.46 -4.35
CA THR A 120 16.77 18.09 -4.56
C THR A 120 17.14 19.06 -3.45
N SER A 121 16.17 19.51 -2.67
CA SER A 121 16.33 20.44 -1.53
C SER A 121 15.25 20.20 -0.48
N ALA A 122 15.41 20.77 0.71
CA ALA A 122 14.40 20.68 1.77
C ALA A 122 13.06 21.32 1.36
N ALA A 123 13.10 22.43 0.63
CA ALA A 123 11.89 23.08 0.10
C ALA A 123 11.19 22.22 -0.96
N ASP A 124 11.97 21.61 -1.85
CA ASP A 124 11.46 20.68 -2.88
C ASP A 124 10.87 19.41 -2.22
N ALA A 125 11.51 18.89 -1.16
CA ALA A 125 11.00 17.77 -0.39
C ALA A 125 9.61 18.06 0.22
N GLY A 126 9.43 19.22 0.83
CA GLY A 126 8.13 19.64 1.37
C GLY A 126 7.06 19.78 0.28
N ALA A 127 7.38 20.44 -0.82
CA ALA A 127 6.46 20.62 -1.94
C ALA A 127 6.09 19.28 -2.61
N LEU A 128 7.09 18.40 -2.83
CA LEU A 128 6.87 17.10 -3.46
C LEU A 128 6.03 16.18 -2.59
N THR A 129 6.34 16.06 -1.30
CA THR A 129 5.57 15.21 -0.37
C THR A 129 4.16 15.76 -0.16
N GLY A 130 3.97 17.07 -0.08
CA GLY A 130 2.65 17.69 -0.04
C GLY A 130 1.81 17.38 -1.28
N PHE A 131 2.40 17.47 -2.47
CA PHE A 131 1.76 17.10 -3.73
C PHE A 131 1.41 15.60 -3.77
N VAL A 132 2.38 14.74 -3.42
CA VAL A 132 2.21 13.27 -3.41
C VAL A 132 1.08 12.86 -2.47
N GLN A 133 1.05 13.40 -1.27
CA GLN A 133 -0.01 13.09 -0.30
C GLN A 133 -1.36 13.69 -0.72
N GLY A 134 -1.39 14.95 -1.15
CA GLY A 134 -2.63 15.61 -1.56
C GLY A 134 -3.34 14.87 -2.70
N VAL A 135 -2.63 14.61 -3.80
CA VAL A 135 -3.16 13.84 -4.92
C VAL A 135 -3.44 12.39 -4.53
N GLY A 136 -2.52 11.78 -3.78
CA GLY A 136 -2.63 10.38 -3.39
C GLY A 136 -3.83 10.11 -2.48
N TYR A 137 -4.16 10.98 -1.54
CA TYR A 137 -5.37 10.81 -0.70
C TYR A 137 -6.66 10.95 -1.51
N LEU A 138 -6.69 11.81 -2.54
CA LEU A 138 -7.84 11.85 -3.45
C LEU A 138 -8.01 10.53 -4.20
N VAL A 139 -6.91 9.94 -4.70
CA VAL A 139 -6.94 8.62 -5.33
C VAL A 139 -7.37 7.54 -4.33
N ALA A 140 -6.79 7.53 -3.12
CA ALA A 140 -7.09 6.55 -2.08
C ALA A 140 -8.58 6.56 -1.66
N GLY A 141 -9.21 7.72 -1.63
CA GLY A 141 -10.63 7.86 -1.29
C GLY A 141 -11.58 7.22 -2.31
N LEU A 142 -11.14 7.00 -3.55
CA LEU A 142 -11.96 6.36 -4.57
C LEU A 142 -12.12 4.85 -4.33
N PHE A 143 -11.19 4.19 -3.63
CA PHE A 143 -11.20 2.74 -3.44
C PHE A 143 -12.39 2.24 -2.61
N PRO A 144 -12.67 2.76 -1.40
CA PRO A 144 -13.81 2.31 -0.64
C PRO A 144 -15.14 2.66 -1.32
N PHE A 145 -15.19 3.77 -2.07
CA PHE A 145 -16.35 4.13 -2.87
C PHE A 145 -16.59 3.13 -4.01
N ALA A 146 -15.55 2.80 -4.79
CA ALA A 146 -15.64 1.81 -5.86
C ALA A 146 -16.05 0.43 -5.34
N ALA A 147 -15.52 0.00 -4.19
CA ALA A 147 -15.93 -1.25 -3.54
C ALA A 147 -17.40 -1.22 -3.12
N GLY A 148 -17.90 -0.08 -2.62
CA GLY A 148 -19.30 0.11 -2.31
C GLY A 148 -20.20 -0.05 -3.53
N VAL A 149 -19.83 0.52 -4.67
CA VAL A 149 -20.55 0.37 -5.94
C VAL A 149 -20.53 -1.10 -6.41
N ILE A 150 -19.37 -1.77 -6.32
CA ILE A 150 -19.26 -3.20 -6.65
C ILE A 150 -20.23 -4.02 -5.79
N ARG A 151 -20.22 -3.81 -4.47
CA ARG A 151 -21.07 -4.54 -3.55
C ARG A 151 -22.58 -4.33 -3.83
N GLN A 152 -22.99 -3.13 -4.19
CA GLN A 152 -24.38 -2.85 -4.53
C GLN A 152 -24.86 -3.62 -5.76
N ASN A 153 -23.98 -3.86 -6.72
CA ASN A 153 -24.33 -4.50 -7.99
C ASN A 153 -24.11 -6.04 -7.98
N VAL A 154 -23.16 -6.54 -7.20
CA VAL A 154 -22.73 -7.95 -7.24
C VAL A 154 -23.05 -8.70 -5.93
N ALA A 155 -23.39 -7.99 -4.85
CA ALA A 155 -23.63 -8.52 -3.51
C ALA A 155 -22.43 -9.29 -2.89
N ASP A 156 -21.28 -9.25 -3.53
CA ASP A 156 -20.02 -9.89 -3.11
C ASP A 156 -18.89 -8.86 -3.20
N LEU A 157 -17.90 -8.98 -2.32
CA LEU A 157 -16.71 -8.12 -2.28
C LEU A 157 -15.48 -8.78 -2.92
N SER A 158 -15.54 -10.05 -3.27
CA SER A 158 -14.40 -10.73 -3.93
C SER A 158 -13.90 -10.00 -5.18
N PRO A 159 -14.77 -9.40 -6.04
CA PRO A 159 -14.29 -8.59 -7.16
C PRO A 159 -13.51 -7.34 -6.74
N ALA A 160 -13.84 -6.73 -5.59
CA ALA A 160 -13.08 -5.57 -5.08
C ALA A 160 -11.67 -5.99 -4.63
N TRP A 161 -11.53 -7.12 -3.98
CA TRP A 161 -10.23 -7.70 -3.63
C TRP A 161 -9.43 -8.08 -4.89
N GLY A 162 -10.08 -8.66 -5.89
CA GLY A 162 -9.49 -8.97 -7.21
C GLY A 162 -9.00 -7.73 -7.95
N PHE A 163 -9.79 -6.66 -7.93
CA PHE A 163 -9.37 -5.36 -8.47
C PHE A 163 -8.11 -4.84 -7.78
N MET A 164 -8.07 -4.88 -6.43
CA MET A 164 -6.89 -4.45 -5.70
C MET A 164 -5.67 -5.34 -5.97
N ALA A 165 -5.86 -6.65 -6.16
CA ALA A 165 -4.79 -7.56 -6.56
C ALA A 165 -4.21 -7.17 -7.95
N ALA A 166 -5.07 -6.81 -8.91
CA ALA A 166 -4.62 -6.29 -10.19
C ALA A 166 -3.84 -4.95 -10.04
N VAL A 167 -4.30 -4.08 -9.15
CA VAL A 167 -3.58 -2.84 -8.82
C VAL A 167 -2.19 -3.14 -8.25
N CYS A 168 -2.00 -4.18 -7.46
CA CYS A 168 -0.67 -4.60 -6.97
C CYS A 168 0.29 -4.92 -8.12
N VAL A 169 -0.18 -5.54 -9.20
CA VAL A 169 0.63 -5.80 -10.40
C VAL A 169 1.07 -4.49 -11.05
N VAL A 170 0.16 -3.53 -11.18
CA VAL A 170 0.49 -2.18 -11.67
C VAL A 170 1.50 -1.50 -10.76
N MET A 171 1.32 -1.58 -9.45
CA MET A 171 2.26 -1.02 -8.47
C MET A 171 3.65 -1.65 -8.58
N ALA A 172 3.75 -2.96 -8.83
CA ALA A 172 5.03 -3.62 -9.06
C ALA A 172 5.74 -3.08 -10.31
N ALA A 173 5.01 -2.89 -11.40
CA ALA A 173 5.55 -2.27 -12.61
C ALA A 173 5.99 -0.80 -12.38
N MET A 174 5.25 -0.05 -11.55
CA MET A 174 5.64 1.30 -11.14
C MET A 174 6.88 1.30 -10.25
N ALA A 175 6.96 0.39 -9.27
CA ALA A 175 8.10 0.25 -8.36
C ALA A 175 9.40 -0.04 -9.13
N ALA A 176 9.35 -0.82 -10.20
CA ALA A 176 10.51 -1.06 -11.06
C ALA A 176 11.11 0.23 -11.66
N ARG A 177 10.29 1.27 -11.84
CA ARG A 177 10.69 2.57 -12.38
C ARG A 177 11.15 3.57 -11.31
N LEU A 178 11.00 3.22 -10.03
CA LEU A 178 11.38 4.06 -8.88
C LEU A 178 12.82 3.76 -8.41
N ALA A 179 13.75 3.59 -9.35
CA ALA A 179 15.16 3.48 -9.02
C ALA A 179 15.66 4.76 -8.35
N PRO A 180 16.58 4.64 -7.35
CA PRO A 180 17.18 5.81 -6.74
C PRO A 180 17.84 6.69 -7.80
N PRO A 181 17.80 8.04 -7.65
CA PRO A 181 18.52 8.94 -8.54
C PRO A 181 20.01 8.54 -8.51
N ARG A 182 20.61 8.35 -9.69
CA ARG A 182 22.05 8.13 -9.79
C ARG A 182 22.72 9.42 -9.27
N LEU A 183 23.36 9.35 -8.12
CA LEU A 183 24.27 10.40 -7.68
C LEU A 183 25.36 10.46 -8.77
N THR A 184 25.31 11.48 -9.60
CA THR A 184 26.42 11.83 -10.48
C THR A 184 27.50 12.26 -9.53
N VAL A 185 28.42 11.35 -9.18
CA VAL A 185 29.67 11.72 -8.57
C VAL A 185 30.34 12.65 -9.59
N ALA A 186 30.24 13.96 -9.34
CA ALA A 186 31.05 14.93 -10.05
C ALA A 186 32.50 14.48 -9.78
N ARG A 187 33.12 13.85 -10.77
CA ARG A 187 34.57 13.71 -10.77
C ARG A 187 35.10 15.15 -10.76
N SER A 188 35.43 15.64 -9.58
CA SER A 188 36.36 16.73 -9.45
C SER A 188 37.67 16.25 -10.03
N GLY A 189 37.86 16.47 -11.33
CA GLY A 189 39.17 16.32 -11.97
C GLY A 189 40.09 17.34 -11.33
N ALA A 190 41.11 16.86 -10.69
CA ALA A 190 42.32 17.60 -10.43
C ALA A 190 43.06 17.84 -11.72
#